data_0bc4a226bc5659e6260dff6f10e777ed
#
_entry.id   0bc4a226bc5659e6260dff6f10e777ed
#
_cell.length_a   1.000
_cell.length_b   1.000
_cell.length_c   1.000
_cell.angle_alpha   90.00
_cell.angle_beta   90.00
_cell.angle_gamma   90.00
#
_symmetry.space_group_name_H-M   'P 1'
#
loop_
_entity.id
_entity.type
_entity.pdbx_description
1 polymer ?
#
loop_
_entity_poly.entity_id
_entity_poly.type
_entity_poly.pdbx_seq_one_letter_code
_entity_poly.pdbx_strand_id
1 'polypeptide(L)'
;MTSTNNTYDDVTMVVADLDGTLLHDGKTFEDRFLTQRSIDSINRMHDAGIKFVVETARPVSTGYSFVQKLPVDAVAYLNGALLDFNPVSSDYDMLTSPTLPKDGHLQKIGFSSKRACEVCKYLLEELPDMEVGIVMDDVRYTNFDVTKYWKTQTWRYTDFDDVPDGTADKLILFPNEEQWKRVGRL
;
A
#
# COMPACT_ATOMS: atom_id res chain seq x y z
N MET A 1 35.52 14.57 29.99
CA MET A 1 34.90 14.24 28.69
C MET A 1 33.56 13.60 29.02
N THR A 2 32.51 14.38 28.99
CA THR A 2 31.15 13.89 29.20
C THR A 2 30.71 13.18 27.94
N SER A 3 30.61 11.86 27.99
CA SER A 3 29.93 11.05 26.98
C SER A 3 28.48 11.53 26.91
N THR A 4 28.13 12.27 25.87
CA THR A 4 26.72 12.47 25.50
C THR A 4 26.24 11.12 25.01
N ASN A 5 25.54 10.35 25.87
CA ASN A 5 24.80 9.19 25.43
C ASN A 5 23.83 9.66 24.34
N ASN A 6 24.14 9.35 23.10
CA ASN A 6 23.27 9.63 21.97
C ASN A 6 22.12 8.64 22.08
N THR A 7 20.90 9.11 22.28
CA THR A 7 19.69 8.28 22.53
C THR A 7 19.36 7.34 21.35
N TYR A 8 20.13 7.39 20.26
CA TYR A 8 19.92 6.64 19.02
C TYR A 8 21.02 5.61 18.72
N ASP A 9 21.99 5.41 19.64
CA ASP A 9 23.10 4.47 19.41
C ASP A 9 22.63 3.00 19.30
N ASP A 10 21.41 2.67 19.74
CA ASP A 10 20.81 1.34 19.73
C ASP A 10 19.80 1.13 18.58
N VAL A 11 19.63 2.11 17.66
CA VAL A 11 18.70 1.97 16.52
C VAL A 11 19.32 1.04 15.49
N THR A 12 18.66 -0.09 15.23
CA THR A 12 19.09 -1.09 14.24
C THR A 12 18.19 -1.16 13.00
N MET A 13 17.02 -0.54 13.07
CA MET A 13 16.04 -0.51 11.98
C MET A 13 15.22 0.78 12.01
N VAL A 14 14.92 1.31 10.83
CA VAL A 14 13.96 2.40 10.63
C VAL A 14 12.86 1.92 9.71
N VAL A 15 11.61 2.12 10.11
CA VAL A 15 10.42 1.89 9.29
C VAL A 15 9.81 3.24 8.95
N ALA A 16 9.54 3.50 7.68
CA ALA A 16 9.02 4.78 7.23
C ALA A 16 7.87 4.59 6.22
N ASP A 17 6.84 5.44 6.35
CA ASP A 17 5.80 5.59 5.34
C ASP A 17 6.30 6.46 4.17
N LEU A 18 5.65 6.31 3.02
CA LEU A 18 5.93 7.12 1.84
C LEU A 18 5.21 8.47 1.88
N ASP A 19 3.88 8.46 1.94
CA ASP A 19 3.06 9.65 1.74
C ASP A 19 2.97 10.54 2.99
N GLY A 20 3.46 11.78 2.86
CA GLY A 20 3.54 12.72 4.00
C GLY A 20 4.70 12.46 4.97
N THR A 21 5.57 11.45 4.66
CA THR A 21 6.77 11.13 5.44
C THR A 21 8.02 11.25 4.58
N LEU A 22 8.21 10.36 3.60
CA LEU A 22 9.36 10.39 2.70
C LEU A 22 9.10 11.18 1.42
N LEU A 23 7.86 11.14 0.94
CA LEU A 23 7.47 11.84 -0.27
C LEU A 23 7.03 13.26 0.06
N HIS A 24 7.58 14.21 -0.67
CA HIS A 24 7.10 15.59 -0.70
C HIS A 24 5.82 15.68 -1.52
N ASP A 25 4.93 16.59 -1.11
CA ASP A 25 3.69 16.85 -1.82
C ASP A 25 3.96 17.44 -3.20
N GLY A 26 3.18 16.95 -4.17
CA GLY A 26 3.07 17.50 -5.52
C GLY A 26 1.74 18.25 -5.71
N LYS A 27 1.44 18.65 -6.93
CA LYS A 27 0.12 19.24 -7.27
C LYS A 27 -0.99 18.19 -7.25
N THR A 28 -0.64 16.95 -7.57
CA THR A 28 -1.53 15.78 -7.54
C THR A 28 -0.86 14.67 -6.74
N PHE A 29 -1.58 13.58 -6.50
CA PHE A 29 -1.05 12.39 -5.85
C PHE A 29 0.13 11.78 -6.64
N GLU A 30 0.03 11.80 -7.97
CA GLU A 30 1.03 11.25 -8.89
C GLU A 30 2.31 12.11 -8.96
N ASP A 31 2.22 13.41 -8.66
CA ASP A 31 3.34 14.36 -8.69
C ASP A 31 4.23 14.31 -7.43
N ARG A 32 3.90 13.50 -6.45
CA ARG A 32 4.71 13.34 -5.24
C ARG A 32 6.08 12.75 -5.58
N PHE A 33 7.11 13.17 -4.86
CA PHE A 33 8.49 12.81 -5.19
C PHE A 33 9.39 12.65 -3.97
N LEU A 34 10.46 11.84 -4.15
CA LEU A 34 11.59 11.77 -3.24
C LEU A 34 12.59 12.87 -3.56
N THR A 35 13.09 13.56 -2.54
CA THR A 35 14.23 14.48 -2.73
C THR A 35 15.55 13.72 -2.74
N GLN A 36 16.55 14.26 -3.44
CA GLN A 36 17.89 13.70 -3.41
C GLN A 36 18.44 13.67 -1.96
N ARG A 37 18.13 14.68 -1.16
CA ARG A 37 18.51 14.73 0.26
C ARG A 37 17.95 13.54 1.06
N SER A 38 16.70 13.16 0.83
CA SER A 38 16.08 11.99 1.48
C SER A 38 16.80 10.70 1.08
N ILE A 39 17.04 10.52 -0.23
CA ILE A 39 17.77 9.36 -0.78
C ILE A 39 19.17 9.27 -0.16
N ASP A 40 19.93 10.36 -0.17
CA ASP A 40 21.31 10.38 0.37
C ASP A 40 21.33 10.11 1.88
N SER A 41 20.30 10.56 2.60
CA SER A 41 20.23 10.34 4.05
C SER A 41 19.93 8.88 4.37
N ILE A 42 19.03 8.24 3.61
CA ILE A 42 18.70 6.82 3.77
C ILE A 42 19.91 5.95 3.37
N ASN A 43 20.62 6.29 2.28
CA ASN A 43 21.83 5.58 1.89
C ASN A 43 22.89 5.61 3.02
N ARG A 44 23.17 6.80 3.59
CA ARG A 44 24.14 6.92 4.70
C ARG A 44 23.73 6.12 5.94
N MET A 45 22.44 6.06 6.23
CA MET A 45 21.90 5.27 7.33
C MET A 45 22.08 3.77 7.07
N HIS A 46 21.77 3.32 5.86
CA HIS A 46 21.92 1.93 5.43
C HIS A 46 23.42 1.52 5.40
N ASP A 47 24.32 2.40 4.92
CA ASP A 47 25.76 2.18 4.94
C ASP A 47 26.33 2.08 6.38
N ALA A 48 25.66 2.69 7.36
CA ALA A 48 25.97 2.55 8.78
C ALA A 48 25.42 1.24 9.39
N GLY A 49 24.79 0.37 8.60
CA GLY A 49 24.27 -0.93 9.04
C GLY A 49 22.87 -0.88 9.65
N ILE A 50 22.16 0.25 9.54
CA ILE A 50 20.77 0.37 10.00
C ILE A 50 19.85 -0.10 8.87
N LYS A 51 19.01 -1.09 9.15
CA LYS A 51 18.03 -1.60 8.18
C LYS A 51 16.96 -0.56 7.87
N PHE A 52 16.52 -0.54 6.63
CA PHE A 52 15.48 0.37 6.19
C PHE A 52 14.28 -0.38 5.60
N VAL A 53 13.11 -0.13 6.16
CA VAL A 53 11.84 -0.75 5.76
C VAL A 53 10.86 0.33 5.33
N VAL A 54 10.19 0.11 4.20
CA VAL A 54 9.07 0.95 3.75
C VAL A 54 7.76 0.29 4.11
N GLU A 55 6.88 1.03 4.78
CA GLU A 55 5.48 0.64 5.01
C GLU A 55 4.58 1.68 4.36
N THR A 56 3.64 1.26 3.49
CA THR A 56 2.85 2.20 2.72
C THR A 56 1.44 1.69 2.40
N ALA A 57 0.48 2.62 2.38
CA ALA A 57 -0.85 2.36 1.86
C ALA A 57 -0.88 2.22 0.33
N ARG A 58 0.19 2.61 -0.37
CA ARG A 58 0.28 2.53 -1.82
C ARG A 58 0.23 1.09 -2.32
N PRO A 59 -0.46 0.83 -3.44
CA PRO A 59 -0.29 -0.41 -4.19
C PRO A 59 1.05 -0.42 -4.91
N VAL A 60 1.41 -1.57 -5.46
CA VAL A 60 2.67 -1.76 -6.20
C VAL A 60 2.79 -0.76 -7.34
N SER A 61 1.72 -0.56 -8.14
CA SER A 61 1.71 0.35 -9.30
C SER A 61 2.15 1.78 -8.99
N THR A 62 1.94 2.25 -7.78
CA THR A 62 2.29 3.63 -7.41
C THR A 62 3.38 3.73 -6.33
N GLY A 63 3.78 2.62 -5.72
CA GLY A 63 4.82 2.55 -4.69
C GLY A 63 6.17 2.07 -5.22
N TYR A 64 6.16 1.11 -6.15
CA TYR A 64 7.34 0.39 -6.62
C TYR A 64 8.47 1.30 -7.12
N SER A 65 8.14 2.29 -7.94
CA SER A 65 9.15 3.21 -8.50
C SER A 65 9.87 4.07 -7.46
N PHE A 66 9.29 4.28 -6.29
CA PHE A 66 9.94 4.96 -5.16
C PHE A 66 10.83 4.00 -4.38
N VAL A 67 10.35 2.78 -4.14
CA VAL A 67 11.10 1.73 -3.44
C VAL A 67 12.39 1.41 -4.17
N GLN A 68 12.36 1.29 -5.50
CA GLN A 68 13.53 1.02 -6.34
C GLN A 68 14.65 2.10 -6.28
N LYS A 69 14.37 3.26 -5.71
CA LYS A 69 15.36 4.35 -5.54
C LYS A 69 16.08 4.32 -4.19
N LEU A 70 15.69 3.41 -3.32
CA LEU A 70 16.14 3.35 -1.92
C LEU A 70 16.78 2.00 -1.61
N PRO A 71 17.74 1.93 -0.69
CA PRO A 71 18.32 0.67 -0.20
C PRO A 71 17.37 0.04 0.83
N VAL A 72 16.29 -0.59 0.35
CA VAL A 72 15.22 -1.12 1.20
C VAL A 72 15.46 -2.59 1.51
N ASP A 73 15.42 -2.96 2.80
CA ASP A 73 15.55 -4.35 3.27
C ASP A 73 14.23 -5.13 3.23
N ALA A 74 13.10 -4.43 3.41
CA ALA A 74 11.76 -5.01 3.27
C ALA A 74 10.72 -3.94 2.93
N VAL A 75 9.60 -4.35 2.33
CA VAL A 75 8.48 -3.46 2.02
C VAL A 75 7.16 -4.08 2.45
N ALA A 76 6.31 -3.26 3.04
CA ALA A 76 4.91 -3.58 3.28
C ALA A 76 4.03 -2.67 2.40
N TYR A 77 3.54 -3.20 1.29
CA TYR A 77 2.58 -2.52 0.41
C TYR A 77 1.15 -2.70 0.91
N LEU A 78 0.24 -1.82 0.48
CA LEU A 78 -1.20 -1.95 0.72
C LEU A 78 -1.56 -2.07 2.21
N ASN A 79 -0.87 -1.31 3.08
CA ASN A 79 -1.03 -1.38 4.55
C ASN A 79 -0.65 -2.75 5.13
N GLY A 80 0.34 -3.43 4.54
CA GLY A 80 0.82 -4.74 4.98
C GLY A 80 0.10 -5.94 4.34
N ALA A 81 -0.79 -5.72 3.37
CA ALA A 81 -1.44 -6.82 2.66
C ALA A 81 -0.48 -7.58 1.74
N LEU A 82 0.57 -6.94 1.24
CA LEU A 82 1.66 -7.55 0.51
C LEU A 82 2.99 -7.20 1.19
N LEU A 83 3.69 -8.21 1.69
CA LEU A 83 5.01 -8.09 2.31
C LEU A 83 6.08 -8.63 1.37
N ASP A 84 7.12 -7.84 1.16
CA ASP A 84 8.31 -8.22 0.41
C ASP A 84 9.54 -8.13 1.32
N PHE A 85 10.13 -9.29 1.63
CA PHE A 85 11.30 -9.43 2.49
C PHE A 85 12.62 -9.47 1.72
N ASN A 86 12.58 -9.33 0.39
CA ASN A 86 13.76 -9.27 -0.45
C ASN A 86 13.51 -8.39 -1.70
N PRO A 87 13.30 -7.07 -1.53
CA PRO A 87 12.92 -6.16 -2.61
C PRO A 87 13.93 -6.10 -3.77
N VAL A 88 15.18 -6.47 -3.52
CA VAL A 88 16.23 -6.54 -4.57
C VAL A 88 15.96 -7.66 -5.57
N SER A 89 15.30 -8.74 -5.13
CA SER A 89 14.95 -9.91 -5.96
C SER A 89 13.55 -9.84 -6.56
N SER A 90 12.75 -8.85 -6.15
CA SER A 90 11.37 -8.71 -6.58
C SER A 90 11.23 -7.74 -7.74
N ASP A 91 10.52 -8.15 -8.77
CA ASP A 91 10.12 -7.27 -9.87
C ASP A 91 8.62 -6.94 -9.81
N TYR A 92 8.19 -6.04 -10.66
CA TYR A 92 6.80 -5.59 -10.72
C TYR A 92 5.82 -6.72 -11.01
N ASP A 93 6.16 -7.60 -11.95
CA ASP A 93 5.28 -8.70 -12.38
C ASP A 93 5.12 -9.74 -11.26
N MET A 94 6.18 -10.01 -10.53
CA MET A 94 6.16 -10.87 -9.34
C MET A 94 5.23 -10.31 -8.25
N LEU A 95 5.37 -9.01 -7.94
CA LEU A 95 4.61 -8.34 -6.88
C LEU A 95 3.12 -8.19 -7.21
N THR A 96 2.75 -8.16 -8.49
CA THR A 96 1.35 -8.03 -8.94
C THR A 96 0.74 -9.36 -9.37
N SER A 97 1.50 -10.46 -9.29
CA SER A 97 1.04 -11.79 -9.65
C SER A 97 0.03 -12.35 -8.62
N PRO A 98 -1.03 -13.03 -9.07
CA PRO A 98 -1.90 -13.80 -8.18
C PRO A 98 -1.19 -15.02 -7.56
N THR A 99 -0.05 -15.44 -8.14
CA THR A 99 0.75 -16.58 -7.69
C THR A 99 2.09 -16.11 -7.17
N LEU A 100 2.33 -16.28 -5.88
CA LEU A 100 3.58 -15.89 -5.23
C LEU A 100 4.71 -16.92 -5.47
N PRO A 101 5.98 -16.45 -5.46
CA PRO A 101 7.15 -17.34 -5.43
C PRO A 101 7.13 -18.28 -4.23
N LYS A 102 7.69 -19.49 -4.41
CA LYS A 102 7.68 -20.54 -3.37
C LYS A 102 8.77 -20.39 -2.31
N ASP A 103 9.72 -19.49 -2.50
CA ASP A 103 10.84 -19.27 -1.58
C ASP A 103 10.44 -18.47 -0.32
N GLY A 104 9.22 -17.94 -0.29
CA GLY A 104 8.63 -17.29 0.89
C GLY A 104 9.07 -15.85 1.12
N HIS A 105 9.84 -15.23 0.23
CA HIS A 105 10.22 -13.82 0.38
C HIS A 105 9.05 -12.87 0.15
N LEU A 106 8.03 -13.28 -0.61
CA LEU A 106 6.76 -12.55 -0.75
C LEU A 106 5.67 -13.23 0.07
N GLN A 107 4.92 -12.43 0.83
CA GLN A 107 3.75 -12.90 1.58
C GLN A 107 2.55 -12.02 1.30
N LYS A 108 1.41 -12.64 1.02
CA LYS A 108 0.13 -11.97 0.83
C LYS A 108 -0.78 -12.24 2.02
N ILE A 109 -1.19 -11.18 2.70
CA ILE A 109 -2.05 -11.22 3.89
C ILE A 109 -3.36 -10.52 3.52
N GLY A 110 -4.36 -11.31 3.20
CA GLY A 110 -5.64 -10.81 2.77
C GLY A 110 -6.78 -11.74 3.17
N PHE A 111 -7.91 -11.54 2.56
CA PHE A 111 -9.11 -12.36 2.77
C PHE A 111 -9.71 -12.73 1.42
N SER A 112 -10.57 -13.75 1.38
CA SER A 112 -11.13 -14.21 0.10
C SER A 112 -11.90 -13.09 -0.60
N SER A 113 -11.77 -12.98 -1.94
CA SER A 113 -12.55 -12.06 -2.76
C SER A 113 -14.05 -12.24 -2.56
N LYS A 114 -14.51 -13.47 -2.37
CA LYS A 114 -15.90 -13.77 -2.01
C LYS A 114 -16.34 -13.03 -0.75
N ARG A 115 -15.54 -13.09 0.32
CA ARG A 115 -15.85 -12.38 1.56
C ARG A 115 -15.80 -10.87 1.38
N ALA A 116 -14.87 -10.37 0.57
CA ALA A 116 -14.81 -8.96 0.20
C ALA A 116 -16.10 -8.50 -0.49
N CYS A 117 -16.58 -9.27 -1.47
CA CYS A 117 -17.84 -9.00 -2.17
C CYS A 117 -19.04 -9.01 -1.23
N GLU A 118 -19.14 -9.99 -0.33
CA GLU A 118 -20.21 -10.04 0.69
C GLU A 118 -20.21 -8.75 1.54
N VAL A 119 -19.04 -8.28 1.98
CA VAL A 119 -18.95 -7.04 2.77
C VAL A 119 -19.33 -5.81 1.94
N CYS A 120 -18.87 -5.72 0.68
CA CYS A 120 -19.24 -4.60 -0.20
C CYS A 120 -20.74 -4.56 -0.45
N LYS A 121 -21.37 -5.70 -0.73
CA LYS A 121 -22.82 -5.80 -0.93
C LYS A 121 -23.61 -5.42 0.32
N TYR A 122 -23.21 -5.92 1.48
CA TYR A 122 -23.83 -5.54 2.76
C TYR A 122 -23.73 -4.03 3.01
N LEU A 123 -22.56 -3.43 2.75
CA LEU A 123 -22.40 -1.98 2.88
C LEU A 123 -23.33 -1.21 1.94
N LEU A 124 -23.53 -1.69 0.71
CA LEU A 124 -24.43 -1.05 -0.27
C LEU A 124 -25.92 -1.26 0.04
N GLU A 125 -26.29 -2.35 0.70
CA GLU A 125 -27.65 -2.54 1.24
C GLU A 125 -27.98 -1.49 2.32
N GLU A 126 -27.02 -1.23 3.22
CA GLU A 126 -27.16 -0.26 4.31
C GLU A 126 -26.93 1.19 3.87
N LEU A 127 -26.08 1.41 2.89
CA LEU A 127 -25.62 2.71 2.38
C LEU A 127 -25.57 2.70 0.84
N PRO A 128 -26.73 2.74 0.14
CA PRO A 128 -26.81 2.48 -1.31
C PRO A 128 -25.94 3.38 -2.20
N ASP A 129 -25.73 4.62 -1.78
CA ASP A 129 -24.96 5.61 -2.57
C ASP A 129 -23.47 5.67 -2.19
N MET A 130 -22.99 4.71 -1.36
CA MET A 130 -21.59 4.71 -0.95
C MET A 130 -20.68 4.20 -2.08
N GLU A 131 -19.58 4.88 -2.30
CA GLU A 131 -18.52 4.41 -3.18
C GLU A 131 -17.62 3.41 -2.44
N VAL A 132 -17.59 2.17 -2.93
CA VAL A 132 -16.82 1.07 -2.31
C VAL A 132 -16.03 0.30 -3.36
N GLY A 133 -14.97 -0.37 -2.95
CA GLY A 133 -14.20 -1.22 -3.84
C GLY A 133 -13.31 -2.21 -3.13
N ILE A 134 -12.84 -3.17 -3.91
CA ILE A 134 -11.90 -4.21 -3.53
C ILE A 134 -10.59 -3.96 -4.29
N VAL A 135 -9.45 -4.03 -3.61
CA VAL A 135 -8.14 -4.06 -4.26
C VAL A 135 -7.64 -5.49 -4.22
N MET A 136 -7.26 -6.03 -5.37
CA MET A 136 -6.73 -7.38 -5.52
C MET A 136 -5.78 -7.42 -6.73
N ASP A 137 -4.57 -7.95 -6.56
CA ASP A 137 -3.55 -8.08 -7.61
C ASP A 137 -3.31 -6.76 -8.38
N ASP A 138 -3.23 -5.66 -7.63
CA ASP A 138 -3.06 -4.28 -8.12
C ASP A 138 -4.20 -3.75 -9.02
N VAL A 139 -5.32 -4.46 -9.08
CA VAL A 139 -6.57 -4.03 -9.75
C VAL A 139 -7.59 -3.60 -8.71
N ARG A 140 -8.32 -2.53 -9.00
CA ARG A 140 -9.47 -2.06 -8.21
C ARG A 140 -10.77 -2.48 -8.85
N TYR A 141 -11.57 -3.22 -8.12
CA TYR A 141 -12.93 -3.61 -8.48
C TYR A 141 -13.88 -2.70 -7.72
N THR A 142 -14.55 -1.75 -8.39
CA THR A 142 -15.30 -0.66 -7.74
C THR A 142 -16.67 -0.44 -8.36
N ASN A 143 -17.61 0.07 -7.57
CA ASN A 143 -18.92 0.52 -8.06
C ASN A 143 -18.91 2.00 -8.52
N PHE A 144 -17.72 2.60 -8.69
CA PHE A 144 -17.54 4.00 -9.09
C PHE A 144 -16.34 4.16 -10.02
N ASP A 145 -16.24 5.32 -10.69
CA ASP A 145 -15.10 5.71 -11.51
C ASP A 145 -13.92 6.13 -10.64
N VAL A 146 -12.88 5.30 -10.61
CA VAL A 146 -11.66 5.50 -9.81
C VAL A 146 -10.86 6.73 -10.28
N THR A 147 -11.01 7.16 -11.53
CA THR A 147 -10.25 8.30 -12.09
C THR A 147 -10.59 9.63 -11.42
N LYS A 148 -11.69 9.70 -10.66
CA LYS A 148 -12.02 10.82 -9.78
C LYS A 148 -10.93 11.08 -8.72
N TYR A 149 -10.26 10.01 -8.26
CA TYR A 149 -9.28 10.04 -7.19
C TYR A 149 -7.86 9.77 -7.68
N TRP A 150 -7.69 8.81 -8.60
CA TRP A 150 -6.38 8.37 -9.09
C TRP A 150 -6.43 8.11 -10.60
N LYS A 151 -5.57 8.76 -11.35
CA LYS A 151 -5.59 8.72 -12.83
C LYS A 151 -4.83 7.54 -13.42
N THR A 152 -3.87 6.98 -12.68
CA THR A 152 -2.91 6.00 -13.21
C THR A 152 -3.16 4.57 -12.75
N GLN A 153 -4.27 4.33 -12.03
CA GLN A 153 -4.53 3.03 -11.44
C GLN A 153 -5.42 2.16 -12.31
N THR A 154 -5.11 0.86 -12.40
CA THR A 154 -5.94 -0.11 -13.11
C THR A 154 -7.21 -0.39 -12.31
N TRP A 155 -8.37 -0.35 -12.98
CA TRP A 155 -9.64 -0.58 -12.33
C TRP A 155 -10.67 -1.20 -13.26
N ARG A 156 -11.70 -1.81 -12.67
CA ARG A 156 -12.88 -2.37 -13.34
C ARG A 156 -14.12 -2.00 -12.56
N TYR A 157 -15.16 -1.57 -13.27
CA TYR A 157 -16.47 -1.41 -12.67
C TYR A 157 -17.06 -2.78 -12.33
N THR A 158 -17.73 -2.90 -11.18
CA THR A 158 -18.39 -4.13 -10.73
C THR A 158 -19.58 -3.81 -9.83
N ASP A 159 -20.57 -4.69 -9.82
CA ASP A 159 -21.63 -4.79 -8.81
C ASP A 159 -21.32 -5.86 -7.74
N PHE A 160 -20.06 -6.34 -7.76
CA PHE A 160 -19.52 -7.38 -6.88
C PHE A 160 -20.07 -8.81 -7.12
N ASP A 161 -20.70 -9.06 -8.29
CA ASP A 161 -21.08 -10.41 -8.71
C ASP A 161 -20.02 -11.07 -9.61
N ASP A 162 -19.19 -10.27 -10.28
CA ASP A 162 -18.22 -10.70 -11.29
C ASP A 162 -16.74 -10.52 -10.90
N VAL A 163 -16.46 -10.24 -9.62
CA VAL A 163 -15.08 -10.17 -9.11
C VAL A 163 -14.44 -11.56 -9.15
N PRO A 164 -13.27 -11.74 -9.75
CA PRO A 164 -12.59 -13.02 -9.82
C PRO A 164 -12.30 -13.63 -8.45
N ASP A 165 -12.25 -14.97 -8.39
CA ASP A 165 -11.77 -15.65 -7.20
C ASP A 165 -10.29 -15.32 -6.93
N GLY A 166 -9.98 -15.05 -5.67
CA GLY A 166 -8.62 -14.69 -5.26
C GLY A 166 -8.52 -14.19 -3.83
N THR A 167 -7.38 -13.56 -3.53
CA THR A 167 -7.13 -12.92 -2.24
C THR A 167 -7.24 -11.41 -2.39
N ALA A 168 -8.25 -10.83 -1.79
CA ALA A 168 -8.41 -9.38 -1.70
C ALA A 168 -7.37 -8.81 -0.71
N ASP A 169 -6.67 -7.77 -1.14
CA ASP A 169 -5.64 -7.10 -0.37
C ASP A 169 -6.26 -6.13 0.65
N LYS A 170 -7.24 -5.34 0.20
CA LYS A 170 -7.98 -4.42 1.07
C LYS A 170 -9.33 -4.01 0.47
N LEU A 171 -10.19 -3.47 1.32
CA LEU A 171 -11.38 -2.70 0.91
C LEU A 171 -11.03 -1.21 0.89
N ILE A 172 -11.63 -0.49 -0.06
CA ILE A 172 -11.58 0.96 -0.13
C ILE A 172 -12.99 1.51 -0.01
N LEU A 173 -13.18 2.49 0.86
CA LEU A 173 -14.48 3.08 1.18
C LEU A 173 -14.37 4.60 1.07
N PHE A 174 -15.32 5.24 0.41
CA PHE A 174 -15.41 6.69 0.26
C PHE A 174 -16.75 7.21 0.78
N PRO A 175 -16.97 7.13 2.09
CA PRO A 175 -18.20 7.62 2.70
C PRO A 175 -18.23 9.15 2.71
N ASN A 176 -19.42 9.73 2.48
CA ASN A 176 -19.67 11.13 2.83
C ASN A 176 -19.75 11.32 4.35
N GLU A 177 -19.92 12.55 4.84
CA GLU A 177 -19.94 12.84 6.29
C GLU A 177 -21.04 12.11 7.06
N GLU A 178 -22.21 11.94 6.46
CA GLU A 178 -23.32 11.23 7.08
C GLU A 178 -23.08 9.72 7.11
N GLN A 179 -22.62 9.17 6.00
CA GLN A 179 -22.27 7.76 5.88
C GLN A 179 -21.12 7.38 6.81
N TRP A 180 -20.12 8.28 6.98
CA TRP A 180 -18.99 8.05 7.90
C TRP A 180 -19.44 7.78 9.34
N LYS A 181 -20.45 8.50 9.82
CA LYS A 181 -21.03 8.29 11.16
C LYS A 181 -21.73 6.94 11.32
N ARG A 182 -22.17 6.36 10.20
CA ARG A 182 -22.88 5.06 10.18
C ARG A 182 -21.92 3.89 9.98
N VAL A 183 -20.92 4.00 9.10
CA VAL A 183 -19.95 2.94 8.81
C VAL A 183 -19.28 2.41 10.08
N GLY A 184 -18.91 3.27 11.02
CA GLY A 184 -18.31 2.85 12.29
C GLY A 184 -19.22 2.09 13.26
N ARG A 185 -20.49 1.88 12.88
CA ARG A 185 -21.50 1.15 13.68
C ARG A 185 -21.99 -0.14 13.02
N LEU A 186 -21.62 -0.36 11.76
CA LEU A 186 -21.88 -1.57 10.98
C LEU A 186 -20.82 -2.63 11.21
#